data_f08cdb6ac0a8fded9d2878ded8b48219
#
_entry.id   f08cdb6ac0a8fded9d2878ded8b48219
#
_cell.length_a   1.000
_cell.length_b   1.000
_cell.length_c   1.000
_cell.angle_alpha   90.00
_cell.angle_beta   90.00
_cell.angle_gamma   90.00
#
_symmetry.space_group_name_H-M   'P 1'
#
loop_
_entity.id
_entity.type
_entity.pdbx_description
1 polymer ?
#
loop_
_entity_poly.entity_id
_entity_poly.type
_entity_poly.pdbx_seq_one_letter_code
_entity_poly.pdbx_strand_id
1 'polypeptide(L)'
;MPISEVYNMDCMKYMKDIPDKFFDLAIVDPPYGIGIDGQKLSINKNAKANRKEHKHKGWDNSIPPESYFDELSRVSKNRIIWGGNYFVPNLHEGTKGWIVWYKGQKGLTMSDCELAFSSFNKPTRIIEINRVQLLKEGTIHPTQKPVQLYAWIMRNYAKPGDKILDTHLGSGSSRIAAYKLGFDFYATEIDKDYFEAQEERFCRECFGEIKTDKGILVQTSLFGV
;
A
#
# COMPACT_ATOMS: atom_id res chain seq x y z
N MET A 1 3.07 12.48 -18.56
CA MET A 1 2.39 11.72 -17.47
C MET A 1 3.42 10.79 -16.87
N PRO A 2 3.40 10.54 -15.55
CA PRO A 2 4.31 9.58 -14.94
C PRO A 2 4.01 8.15 -15.42
N ILE A 3 5.02 7.30 -15.43
CA ILE A 3 4.85 5.86 -15.65
C ILE A 3 4.01 5.28 -14.52
N SER A 4 3.10 4.34 -14.83
CA SER A 4 2.29 3.63 -13.85
C SER A 4 2.07 2.20 -14.33
N GLU A 5 3.11 1.37 -14.16
CA GLU A 5 3.13 -0.03 -14.60
C GLU A 5 2.82 -0.96 -13.44
N VAL A 6 1.81 -1.80 -13.61
CA VAL A 6 1.41 -2.79 -12.62
C VAL A 6 1.17 -4.14 -13.27
N TYR A 7 1.54 -5.22 -12.59
CA TYR A 7 1.54 -6.57 -13.14
C TYR A 7 0.81 -7.54 -12.20
N ASN A 8 -0.11 -8.34 -12.76
CA ASN A 8 -0.71 -9.44 -12.01
C ASN A 8 0.25 -10.64 -12.00
N MET A 9 1.21 -10.63 -11.08
CA MET A 9 2.24 -11.66 -10.98
C MET A 9 2.89 -11.70 -9.60
N ASP A 10 3.63 -12.77 -9.36
CA ASP A 10 4.46 -12.94 -8.18
C ASP A 10 5.62 -11.93 -8.17
N CYS A 11 5.82 -11.24 -7.03
CA CYS A 11 6.84 -10.20 -6.90
C CYS A 11 8.27 -10.72 -7.03
N MET A 12 8.55 -11.96 -6.61
CA MET A 12 9.89 -12.55 -6.74
C MET A 12 10.23 -12.81 -8.20
N LYS A 13 9.25 -13.24 -9.00
CA LYS A 13 9.43 -13.39 -10.46
C LYS A 13 9.70 -12.04 -11.12
N TYR A 14 8.97 -11.02 -10.71
CA TYR A 14 9.17 -9.66 -11.21
C TYR A 14 10.55 -9.12 -10.86
N MET A 15 10.94 -9.16 -9.58
CA MET A 15 12.21 -8.61 -9.12
C MET A 15 13.43 -9.31 -9.72
N LYS A 16 13.34 -10.60 -10.03
CA LYS A 16 14.44 -11.39 -10.61
C LYS A 16 15.07 -10.75 -11.84
N ASP A 17 14.24 -10.15 -12.70
CA ASP A 17 14.68 -9.57 -13.98
C ASP A 17 15.01 -8.07 -13.88
N ILE A 18 14.85 -7.49 -12.67
CA ILE A 18 15.14 -6.08 -12.41
C ILE A 18 16.63 -5.89 -12.06
N PRO A 19 17.30 -4.91 -12.66
CA PRO A 19 18.69 -4.57 -12.31
C PRO A 19 18.83 -4.11 -10.84
N ASP A 20 20.04 -4.29 -10.29
CA ASP A 20 20.37 -3.80 -8.94
C ASP A 20 20.13 -2.29 -8.85
N LYS A 21 19.51 -1.88 -7.72
CA LYS A 21 19.24 -0.47 -7.40
C LYS A 21 18.47 0.32 -8.48
N PHE A 22 17.67 -0.39 -9.28
CA PHE A 22 16.83 0.23 -10.32
C PHE A 22 15.79 1.19 -9.74
N PHE A 23 15.19 0.83 -8.61
CA PHE A 23 14.21 1.67 -7.92
C PHE A 23 14.90 2.57 -6.90
N ASP A 24 14.46 3.82 -6.83
CA ASP A 24 14.98 4.79 -5.85
C ASP A 24 14.38 4.54 -4.47
N LEU A 25 13.10 4.14 -4.42
CA LEU A 25 12.39 3.85 -3.19
C LEU A 25 11.38 2.71 -3.38
N ALA A 26 11.50 1.67 -2.56
CA ALA A 26 10.43 0.69 -2.38
C ALA A 26 9.56 1.08 -1.18
N ILE A 27 8.22 1.09 -1.36
CA ILE A 27 7.24 1.30 -0.29
C ILE A 27 6.29 0.11 -0.32
N VAL A 28 6.47 -0.83 0.59
CA VAL A 28 5.83 -2.15 0.52
C VAL A 28 5.06 -2.49 1.79
N ASP A 29 3.99 -3.28 1.64
CA ASP A 29 3.12 -3.75 2.73
C ASP A 29 2.92 -5.28 2.60
N PRO A 30 3.98 -6.08 2.84
CA PRO A 30 3.88 -7.53 2.70
C PRO A 30 3.05 -8.16 3.82
N PRO A 31 2.58 -9.42 3.66
CA PRO A 31 1.85 -10.15 4.69
C PRO A 31 2.60 -10.22 6.01
N TYR A 32 1.87 -10.03 7.14
CA TYR A 32 2.47 -10.04 8.49
C TYR A 32 2.46 -11.43 9.14
N GLY A 33 1.76 -12.41 8.57
CA GLY A 33 1.62 -13.74 9.12
C GLY A 33 0.77 -13.79 10.40
N ILE A 34 -0.18 -12.87 10.56
CA ILE A 34 -1.04 -12.74 11.74
C ILE A 34 -2.49 -13.18 11.49
N GLY A 35 -2.76 -13.73 10.31
CA GLY A 35 -4.07 -14.26 9.94
C GLY A 35 -5.15 -13.19 9.78
N ILE A 36 -4.78 -11.95 9.38
CA ILE A 36 -5.74 -10.85 9.17
C ILE A 36 -6.44 -10.94 7.80
N ASP A 37 -6.16 -11.96 7.04
CA ASP A 37 -6.80 -12.24 5.77
C ASP A 37 -8.29 -12.54 5.96
N GLY A 38 -9.09 -11.85 5.18
CA GLY A 38 -10.54 -11.91 5.27
C GLY A 38 -11.11 -11.01 6.39
N GLN A 39 -12.34 -10.60 6.20
CA GLN A 39 -13.05 -9.76 7.16
C GLN A 39 -14.54 -10.05 7.10
N LYS A 40 -15.15 -10.34 8.26
CA LYS A 40 -16.61 -10.49 8.35
C LYS A 40 -17.31 -9.15 8.29
N LEU A 41 -18.47 -9.12 7.66
CA LEU A 41 -19.37 -7.97 7.70
C LEU A 41 -19.66 -7.62 9.19
N SER A 42 -19.47 -6.37 9.54
CA SER A 42 -19.84 -5.85 10.85
C SER A 42 -20.86 -4.73 10.68
N ILE A 43 -22.09 -5.01 11.07
CA ILE A 43 -23.17 -4.02 11.11
C ILE A 43 -23.44 -3.72 12.59
N ASN A 44 -22.94 -2.58 13.05
CA ASN A 44 -23.22 -2.09 14.40
C ASN A 44 -23.94 -0.74 14.28
N LYS A 45 -25.16 -0.65 14.83
CA LYS A 45 -26.00 0.58 14.78
C LYS A 45 -25.29 1.81 15.35
N ASN A 46 -24.33 1.60 16.27
CA ASN A 46 -23.57 2.67 16.94
C ASN A 46 -22.15 2.85 16.33
N ALA A 47 -21.78 2.10 15.29
CA ALA A 47 -20.47 2.23 14.69
C ALA A 47 -20.38 3.51 13.84
N LYS A 48 -19.27 4.22 13.97
CA LYS A 48 -18.95 5.39 13.10
C LYS A 48 -18.77 4.99 11.63
N ALA A 49 -18.38 3.72 11.39
CA ALA A 49 -18.32 3.11 10.07
C ALA A 49 -18.43 1.59 10.21
N ASN A 50 -19.13 0.96 9.27
CA ASN A 50 -19.26 -0.48 9.19
C ASN A 50 -18.15 -1.07 8.33
N ARG A 51 -17.74 -2.31 8.67
CA ARG A 51 -16.73 -3.05 7.89
C ARG A 51 -17.44 -3.82 6.78
N LYS A 52 -16.87 -3.78 5.58
CA LYS A 52 -17.28 -4.66 4.48
C LYS A 52 -16.81 -6.09 4.74
N GLU A 53 -17.47 -7.04 4.13
CA GLU A 53 -17.00 -8.41 4.08
C GLU A 53 -15.89 -8.56 3.04
N HIS A 54 -14.82 -9.26 3.41
CA HIS A 54 -13.75 -9.70 2.51
C HIS A 54 -13.56 -11.20 2.67
N LYS A 55 -13.49 -11.92 1.55
CA LYS A 55 -13.28 -13.37 1.56
C LYS A 55 -11.91 -13.72 2.10
N HIS A 56 -11.83 -14.82 2.86
CA HIS A 56 -10.56 -15.39 3.28
C HIS A 56 -9.86 -16.04 2.07
N LYS A 57 -8.62 -15.68 1.80
CA LYS A 57 -7.83 -16.13 0.63
C LYS A 57 -6.51 -16.80 1.01
N GLY A 58 -6.11 -16.78 2.28
CA GLY A 58 -4.91 -17.43 2.81
C GLY A 58 -3.61 -16.65 2.57
N TRP A 59 -3.66 -15.40 2.14
CA TRP A 59 -2.43 -14.65 1.83
C TRP A 59 -1.66 -14.20 3.07
N ASP A 60 -2.27 -14.11 4.26
CA ASP A 60 -1.60 -13.68 5.50
C ASP A 60 -1.30 -14.86 6.46
N ASN A 61 -1.07 -16.05 5.92
CA ASN A 61 -0.74 -17.24 6.73
C ASN A 61 0.73 -17.27 7.19
N SER A 62 1.62 -16.56 6.54
CA SER A 62 3.05 -16.48 6.87
C SER A 62 3.67 -15.16 6.42
N ILE A 63 4.78 -14.80 7.06
CA ILE A 63 5.62 -13.71 6.58
C ILE A 63 6.38 -14.13 5.31
N PRO A 64 6.81 -13.17 4.47
CA PRO A 64 7.69 -13.48 3.34
C PRO A 64 9.01 -14.11 3.81
N PRO A 65 9.63 -14.98 2.99
CA PRO A 65 10.92 -15.55 3.29
C PRO A 65 12.04 -14.50 3.27
N GLU A 66 13.17 -14.80 3.91
CA GLU A 66 14.36 -13.93 3.96
C GLU A 66 14.78 -13.45 2.56
N SER A 67 14.77 -14.36 1.58
CA SER A 67 15.10 -14.05 0.18
C SER A 67 14.27 -12.93 -0.45
N TYR A 68 13.05 -12.70 0.02
CA TYR A 68 12.24 -11.56 -0.42
C TYR A 68 12.87 -10.23 0.01
N PHE A 69 13.34 -10.14 1.26
CA PHE A 69 13.97 -8.92 1.79
C PHE A 69 15.33 -8.66 1.13
N ASP A 70 16.06 -9.73 0.79
CA ASP A 70 17.31 -9.65 0.04
C ASP A 70 17.08 -9.09 -1.36
N GLU A 71 16.10 -9.64 -2.10
CA GLU A 71 15.74 -9.17 -3.43
C GLU A 71 15.20 -7.73 -3.41
N LEU A 72 14.34 -7.40 -2.44
CA LEU A 72 13.86 -6.04 -2.25
C LEU A 72 15.02 -5.06 -1.99
N SER A 73 16.01 -5.50 -1.19
CA SER A 73 17.23 -4.74 -0.96
C SER A 73 18.08 -4.62 -2.21
N ARG A 74 18.20 -5.68 -3.01
CA ARG A 74 18.97 -5.69 -4.26
C ARG A 74 18.42 -4.69 -5.27
N VAL A 75 17.10 -4.72 -5.54
CA VAL A 75 16.48 -3.91 -6.59
C VAL A 75 16.22 -2.46 -6.20
N SER A 76 16.24 -2.10 -4.90
CA SER A 76 15.92 -0.75 -4.43
C SER A 76 17.07 -0.09 -3.67
N LYS A 77 17.22 1.24 -3.85
CA LYS A 77 18.20 2.06 -3.11
C LYS A 77 17.77 2.28 -1.67
N ASN A 78 16.49 2.58 -1.46
CA ASN A 78 15.88 2.79 -0.15
C ASN A 78 14.59 2.00 -0.02
N ARG A 79 14.21 1.70 1.23
CA ARG A 79 13.04 0.88 1.54
C ARG A 79 12.26 1.46 2.71
N ILE A 80 10.94 1.43 2.58
CA ILE A 80 9.97 1.63 3.67
C ILE A 80 9.06 0.41 3.67
N ILE A 81 9.09 -0.38 4.75
CA ILE A 81 8.44 -1.68 4.85
C ILE A 81 7.43 -1.63 6.00
N TRP A 82 6.14 -1.59 5.68
CA TRP A 82 5.07 -1.67 6.67
C TRP A 82 5.10 -3.02 7.38
N GLY A 83 4.71 -3.02 8.65
CA GLY A 83 4.82 -4.23 9.48
C GLY A 83 6.25 -4.59 9.86
N GLY A 84 7.20 -3.67 9.77
CA GLY A 84 8.62 -3.91 10.04
C GLY A 84 8.90 -4.58 11.39
N ASN A 85 8.03 -4.38 12.38
CA ASN A 85 8.11 -5.04 13.68
C ASN A 85 7.90 -6.57 13.62
N TYR A 86 7.22 -7.09 12.59
CA TYR A 86 7.05 -8.53 12.36
C TYR A 86 8.24 -9.15 11.64
N PHE A 87 9.07 -8.34 10.98
CA PHE A 87 10.15 -8.77 10.09
C PHE A 87 11.55 -8.51 10.65
N VAL A 88 11.68 -8.07 11.89
CA VAL A 88 12.97 -7.72 12.51
C VAL A 88 14.06 -8.76 12.29
N PRO A 89 13.82 -10.08 12.38
CA PRO A 89 14.85 -11.08 12.09
C PRO A 89 15.37 -11.09 10.65
N ASN A 90 14.56 -10.63 9.70
CA ASN A 90 14.86 -10.62 8.26
C ASN A 90 15.32 -9.25 7.74
N LEU A 91 15.33 -8.24 8.62
CA LEU A 91 15.85 -6.90 8.30
C LEU A 91 17.30 -6.86 8.77
N HIS A 92 18.24 -7.23 7.88
CA HIS A 92 19.67 -7.38 8.21
C HIS A 92 20.36 -6.07 8.61
N GLU A 93 19.70 -4.95 8.44
CA GLU A 93 20.18 -3.62 8.81
C GLU A 93 19.34 -3.01 9.92
N GLY A 94 19.99 -2.38 10.88
CA GLY A 94 19.30 -1.57 11.88
C GLY A 94 18.72 -0.30 11.26
N THR A 95 17.70 0.27 11.90
CA THR A 95 17.18 1.58 11.50
C THR A 95 17.26 2.58 12.65
N LYS A 96 17.62 3.82 12.33
CA LYS A 96 17.51 4.96 13.25
C LYS A 96 16.13 5.59 13.25
N GLY A 97 15.31 5.31 12.24
CA GLY A 97 14.02 5.93 12.07
C GLY A 97 12.93 4.98 11.66
N TRP A 98 11.90 4.91 12.48
CA TRP A 98 10.64 4.26 12.17
C TRP A 98 9.64 5.28 11.67
N ILE A 99 8.67 4.84 10.86
CA ILE A 99 7.48 5.60 10.56
C ILE A 99 6.33 4.97 11.34
N VAL A 100 5.67 5.78 12.17
CA VAL A 100 4.56 5.35 13.00
C VAL A 100 3.28 5.96 12.43
N TRP A 101 2.39 5.11 11.91
CA TRP A 101 1.05 5.57 11.56
C TRP A 101 0.12 5.36 12.76
N TYR A 102 -0.21 6.45 13.45
CA TYR A 102 -1.22 6.45 14.51
C TYR A 102 -2.62 6.57 13.88
N LYS A 103 -3.50 5.62 14.24
CA LYS A 103 -4.81 5.44 13.60
C LYS A 103 -5.92 6.31 14.22
N GLY A 104 -5.58 7.18 15.19
CA GLY A 104 -6.55 8.02 15.89
C GLY A 104 -7.50 7.22 16.79
N GLN A 105 -7.07 6.06 17.28
CA GLN A 105 -7.84 5.17 18.14
C GLN A 105 -6.97 4.65 19.30
N LYS A 106 -7.58 4.42 20.46
CA LYS A 106 -6.91 3.84 21.64
C LYS A 106 -7.81 2.86 22.33
N GLY A 107 -7.21 1.85 22.96
CA GLY A 107 -7.91 0.90 23.83
C GLY A 107 -8.85 -0.05 23.12
N LEU A 108 -8.69 -0.26 21.82
CA LEU A 108 -9.38 -1.30 21.06
C LEU A 108 -8.54 -2.59 21.07
N THR A 109 -9.15 -3.69 20.67
CA THR A 109 -8.44 -4.98 20.49
C THR A 109 -7.43 -4.97 19.34
N MET A 110 -7.49 -3.97 18.48
CA MET A 110 -6.58 -3.78 17.35
C MET A 110 -5.48 -2.79 17.74
N SER A 111 -4.31 -2.93 17.12
CA SER A 111 -3.18 -2.03 17.35
C SER A 111 -3.56 -0.57 17.13
N ASP A 112 -3.17 0.29 18.06
CA ASP A 112 -3.38 1.74 17.98
C ASP A 112 -2.62 2.39 16.82
N CYS A 113 -1.47 1.81 16.44
CA CYS A 113 -0.62 2.27 15.36
C CYS A 113 -0.07 1.12 14.53
N GLU A 114 0.49 1.44 13.38
CA GLU A 114 1.33 0.54 12.59
C GLU A 114 2.73 1.13 12.42
N LEU A 115 3.72 0.25 12.35
CA LEU A 115 5.13 0.60 12.25
C LEU A 115 5.65 0.26 10.86
N ALA A 116 6.34 1.19 10.23
CA ALA A 116 7.13 0.88 9.05
C ALA A 116 8.62 1.03 9.35
N PHE A 117 9.39 0.02 8.97
CA PHE A 117 10.84 0.10 8.89
C PHE A 117 11.24 1.11 7.82
N SER A 118 12.31 1.86 8.05
CA SER A 118 12.87 2.79 7.06
C SER A 118 14.38 2.61 6.98
N SER A 119 14.90 2.37 5.77
CA SER A 119 16.35 2.30 5.53
C SER A 119 17.03 3.68 5.54
N PHE A 120 16.25 4.75 5.59
CA PHE A 120 16.81 6.11 5.63
C PHE A 120 17.45 6.45 6.97
N ASN A 121 18.59 7.13 6.93
CA ASN A 121 19.20 7.71 8.12
C ASN A 121 18.45 8.98 8.55
N LYS A 122 17.21 8.82 8.99
CA LYS A 122 16.31 9.91 9.45
C LYS A 122 15.75 9.56 10.83
N PRO A 123 15.34 10.54 11.64
CA PRO A 123 14.70 10.26 12.93
C PRO A 123 13.32 9.63 12.73
N THR A 124 12.86 8.89 13.74
CA THR A 124 11.50 8.36 13.81
C THR A 124 10.46 9.48 13.62
N ARG A 125 9.45 9.19 12.82
CA ARG A 125 8.34 10.12 12.52
C ARG A 125 7.01 9.47 12.82
N ILE A 126 6.07 10.29 13.29
CA ILE A 126 4.68 9.89 13.50
C ILE A 126 3.79 10.66 12.53
N ILE A 127 2.81 9.97 11.95
CA ILE A 127 1.73 10.55 11.19
C ILE A 127 0.40 10.08 11.77
N GLU A 128 -0.53 11.00 11.97
CA GLU A 128 -1.88 10.70 12.43
C GLU A 128 -2.85 10.79 11.25
N ILE A 129 -3.49 9.68 10.91
CA ILE A 129 -4.58 9.61 9.94
C ILE A 129 -5.64 8.67 10.49
N ASN A 130 -6.85 9.20 10.71
CA ASN A 130 -7.94 8.44 11.31
C ASN A 130 -8.50 7.41 10.33
N ARG A 131 -8.50 6.13 10.75
CA ARG A 131 -9.00 5.02 9.93
C ARG A 131 -10.51 5.08 9.67
N VAL A 132 -11.29 5.78 10.51
CA VAL A 132 -12.74 5.89 10.35
C VAL A 132 -13.12 6.55 9.03
N GLN A 133 -12.35 7.54 8.57
CA GLN A 133 -12.60 8.17 7.28
C GLN A 133 -12.41 7.17 6.13
N LEU A 134 -11.34 6.38 6.15
CA LEU A 134 -11.09 5.33 5.15
C LEU A 134 -12.25 4.33 5.07
N LEU A 135 -12.78 3.91 6.24
CA LEU A 135 -13.91 2.99 6.29
C LEU A 135 -15.20 3.58 5.73
N LYS A 136 -15.42 4.89 5.88
CA LYS A 136 -16.59 5.59 5.30
C LYS A 136 -16.50 5.68 3.78
N GLU A 137 -15.32 5.87 3.22
CA GLU A 137 -15.08 5.91 1.78
C GLU A 137 -15.21 4.52 1.13
N GLY A 138 -15.19 3.47 1.94
CA GLY A 138 -15.22 2.08 1.55
C GLY A 138 -13.83 1.52 1.24
N THR A 139 -13.69 0.20 1.44
CA THR A 139 -12.44 -0.52 1.21
C THR A 139 -12.62 -1.62 0.19
N ILE A 140 -11.60 -1.86 -0.63
CA ILE A 140 -11.52 -2.98 -1.58
C ILE A 140 -10.58 -4.08 -1.07
N HIS A 141 -9.80 -3.80 -0.01
CA HIS A 141 -8.87 -4.72 0.62
C HIS A 141 -9.01 -4.62 2.16
N PRO A 142 -8.94 -5.74 2.93
CA PRO A 142 -9.17 -5.74 4.39
C PRO A 142 -8.16 -4.89 5.17
N THR A 143 -6.93 -4.83 4.70
CA THR A 143 -5.84 -4.05 5.32
C THR A 143 -5.52 -2.77 4.56
N GLN A 144 -6.44 -2.27 3.73
CA GLN A 144 -6.25 -1.05 2.94
C GLN A 144 -5.71 0.11 3.79
N LYS A 145 -4.60 0.70 3.33
CA LYS A 145 -4.04 1.94 3.90
C LYS A 145 -4.53 3.18 3.14
N PRO A 146 -4.61 4.34 3.79
CA PRO A 146 -5.04 5.59 3.15
C PRO A 146 -4.07 6.05 2.05
N VAL A 147 -4.58 6.59 0.95
CA VAL A 147 -3.77 7.26 -0.10
C VAL A 147 -2.91 8.38 0.50
N GLN A 148 -3.49 9.14 1.46
CA GLN A 148 -2.79 10.22 2.15
C GLN A 148 -1.53 9.75 2.89
N LEU A 149 -1.52 8.52 3.41
CA LEU A 149 -0.36 7.95 4.10
C LEU A 149 0.80 7.75 3.13
N TYR A 150 0.55 7.16 1.97
CA TYR A 150 1.55 6.98 0.92
C TYR A 150 2.00 8.32 0.33
N ALA A 151 1.10 9.26 0.13
CA ALA A 151 1.43 10.60 -0.33
C ALA A 151 2.35 11.34 0.67
N TRP A 152 2.11 11.19 1.98
CA TRP A 152 2.99 11.75 3.01
C TRP A 152 4.38 11.11 2.96
N ILE A 153 4.46 9.78 2.82
CA ILE A 153 5.74 9.07 2.70
C ILE A 153 6.51 9.60 1.49
N MET A 154 5.90 9.63 0.31
CA MET A 154 6.57 10.07 -0.92
C MET A 154 7.05 11.52 -0.82
N ARG A 155 6.26 12.43 -0.28
CA ARG A 155 6.68 13.84 -0.06
C ARG A 155 7.87 13.99 0.88
N ASN A 156 8.06 13.09 1.83
CA ASN A 156 9.12 13.19 2.85
C ASN A 156 10.36 12.36 2.53
N TYR A 157 10.23 11.33 1.66
CA TYR A 157 11.27 10.33 1.46
C TYR A 157 11.67 10.15 -0.01
N ALA A 158 10.85 10.57 -0.98
CA ALA A 158 11.16 10.55 -2.40
C ALA A 158 11.52 11.94 -2.92
N LYS A 159 12.17 11.98 -4.09
CA LYS A 159 12.53 13.19 -4.83
C LYS A 159 11.85 13.17 -6.21
N PRO A 160 11.58 14.32 -6.83
CA PRO A 160 11.08 14.35 -8.19
C PRO A 160 11.96 13.50 -9.14
N GLY A 161 11.33 12.65 -9.93
CA GLY A 161 12.00 11.72 -10.85
C GLY A 161 12.38 10.36 -10.23
N ASP A 162 12.18 10.15 -8.92
CA ASP A 162 12.39 8.84 -8.30
C ASP A 162 11.40 7.81 -8.85
N LYS A 163 11.90 6.57 -9.03
CA LYS A 163 11.11 5.40 -9.38
C LYS A 163 10.67 4.69 -8.11
N ILE A 164 9.36 4.51 -7.95
CA ILE A 164 8.75 3.90 -6.77
C ILE A 164 8.34 2.45 -7.07
N LEU A 165 8.68 1.52 -6.18
CA LEU A 165 8.28 0.12 -6.24
C LEU A 165 7.27 -0.20 -5.12
N ASP A 166 6.20 -0.94 -5.47
CA ASP A 166 5.34 -1.63 -4.50
C ASP A 166 5.13 -3.09 -4.92
N THR A 167 5.59 -4.03 -4.10
CA THR A 167 5.55 -5.48 -4.39
C THR A 167 4.25 -6.16 -3.97
N HIS A 168 3.41 -5.49 -3.18
CA HIS A 168 2.15 -6.00 -2.64
C HIS A 168 1.08 -4.91 -2.74
N LEU A 169 0.66 -4.63 -3.98
CA LEU A 169 -0.14 -3.45 -4.33
C LEU A 169 -1.50 -3.38 -3.61
N GLY A 170 -2.13 -4.55 -3.42
CA GLY A 170 -3.42 -4.68 -2.72
C GLY A 170 -4.49 -3.74 -3.26
N SER A 171 -4.79 -2.70 -2.50
CA SER A 171 -5.84 -1.72 -2.86
C SER A 171 -5.43 -0.63 -3.85
N GLY A 172 -4.16 -0.55 -4.25
CA GLY A 172 -3.63 0.48 -5.15
C GLY A 172 -3.47 1.88 -4.53
N SER A 173 -3.52 2.01 -3.20
CA SER A 173 -3.40 3.32 -2.55
C SER A 173 -2.03 3.98 -2.80
N SER A 174 -0.95 3.21 -2.84
CA SER A 174 0.40 3.66 -3.19
C SER A 174 0.49 4.16 -4.63
N ARG A 175 -0.13 3.42 -5.58
CA ARG A 175 -0.22 3.78 -6.99
C ARG A 175 -0.92 5.11 -7.22
N ILE A 176 -2.09 5.29 -6.59
CA ILE A 176 -2.88 6.53 -6.68
C ILE A 176 -2.07 7.71 -6.14
N ALA A 177 -1.38 7.53 -5.00
CA ALA A 177 -0.54 8.57 -4.42
C ALA A 177 0.63 8.93 -5.35
N ALA A 178 1.33 7.93 -5.90
CA ALA A 178 2.45 8.13 -6.82
C ALA A 178 2.03 8.90 -8.08
N TYR A 179 0.93 8.47 -8.71
CA TYR A 179 0.41 9.11 -9.91
C TYR A 179 0.03 10.58 -9.67
N LYS A 180 -0.70 10.87 -8.59
CA LYS A 180 -1.11 12.23 -8.22
C LYS A 180 0.07 13.14 -7.86
N LEU A 181 1.21 12.57 -7.46
CA LEU A 181 2.44 13.29 -7.13
C LEU A 181 3.46 13.33 -8.29
N GLY A 182 3.18 12.66 -9.40
CA GLY A 182 4.03 12.69 -10.59
C GLY A 182 5.25 11.76 -10.51
N PHE A 183 5.22 10.71 -9.68
CA PHE A 183 6.29 9.70 -9.59
C PHE A 183 6.07 8.57 -10.58
N ASP A 184 7.14 8.06 -11.16
CA ASP A 184 7.14 6.79 -11.87
C ASP A 184 6.92 5.65 -10.88
N PHE A 185 5.94 4.79 -11.17
CA PHE A 185 5.46 3.77 -10.26
C PHE A 185 5.40 2.39 -10.92
N TYR A 186 5.92 1.39 -10.21
CA TYR A 186 5.98 0.00 -10.64
C TYR A 186 5.46 -0.88 -9.51
N ALA A 187 4.59 -1.84 -9.82
CA ALA A 187 4.05 -2.71 -8.79
C ALA A 187 3.66 -4.09 -9.28
N THR A 188 3.51 -4.99 -8.31
CA THR A 188 2.94 -6.32 -8.51
C THR A 188 1.78 -6.58 -7.55
N GLU A 189 0.82 -7.38 -8.00
CA GLU A 189 -0.26 -7.95 -7.20
C GLU A 189 -0.52 -9.38 -7.68
N ILE A 190 -0.38 -10.34 -6.79
CA ILE A 190 -0.53 -11.75 -7.14
C ILE A 190 -2.01 -12.17 -7.23
N ASP A 191 -2.86 -11.61 -6.37
CA ASP A 191 -4.29 -11.91 -6.35
C ASP A 191 -5.00 -11.17 -7.48
N LYS A 192 -5.61 -11.94 -8.40
CA LYS A 192 -6.28 -11.38 -9.57
C LYS A 192 -7.46 -10.47 -9.21
N ASP A 193 -8.25 -10.84 -8.19
CA ASP A 193 -9.42 -10.03 -7.82
C ASP A 193 -8.99 -8.67 -7.26
N TYR A 194 -7.92 -8.65 -6.43
CA TYR A 194 -7.36 -7.38 -5.93
C TYR A 194 -6.68 -6.59 -7.04
N PHE A 195 -6.02 -7.26 -7.98
CA PHE A 195 -5.44 -6.62 -9.15
C PHE A 195 -6.52 -5.91 -9.99
N GLU A 196 -7.63 -6.58 -10.31
CA GLU A 196 -8.73 -5.99 -11.06
C GLU A 196 -9.43 -4.85 -10.29
N ALA A 197 -9.68 -5.06 -8.99
CA ALA A 197 -10.33 -4.05 -8.15
C ALA A 197 -9.49 -2.77 -7.98
N GLN A 198 -8.16 -2.88 -7.89
CA GLN A 198 -7.29 -1.71 -7.81
C GLN A 198 -7.20 -0.96 -9.15
N GLU A 199 -7.26 -1.67 -10.30
CA GLU A 199 -7.35 -1.00 -11.62
C GLU A 199 -8.60 -0.13 -11.73
N GLU A 200 -9.75 -0.68 -11.38
CA GLU A 200 -11.02 0.07 -11.38
C GLU A 200 -10.96 1.28 -10.43
N ARG A 201 -10.39 1.07 -9.24
CA ARG A 201 -10.20 2.15 -8.28
C ARG A 201 -9.27 3.24 -8.80
N PHE A 202 -8.15 2.86 -9.41
CA PHE A 202 -7.17 3.78 -9.97
C PHE A 202 -7.79 4.62 -11.10
N CYS A 203 -8.49 3.98 -12.05
CA CYS A 203 -9.18 4.68 -13.13
C CYS A 203 -10.22 5.68 -12.58
N ARG A 204 -11.01 5.27 -11.60
CA ARG A 204 -12.01 6.14 -10.96
C ARG A 204 -11.36 7.33 -10.23
N GLU A 205 -10.31 7.10 -9.44
CA GLU A 205 -9.72 8.16 -8.59
C GLU A 205 -8.74 9.07 -9.32
N CYS A 206 -8.16 8.62 -10.43
CA CYS A 206 -7.17 9.38 -11.19
C CYS A 206 -7.73 9.98 -12.49
N PHE A 207 -8.74 9.33 -13.12
CA PHE A 207 -9.29 9.77 -14.40
C PHE A 207 -10.80 10.05 -14.36
N GLY A 208 -11.47 9.78 -13.22
CA GLY A 208 -12.92 9.91 -13.13
C GLY A 208 -13.69 8.86 -13.93
N GLU A 209 -13.05 7.78 -14.34
CA GLU A 209 -13.63 6.73 -15.14
C GLU A 209 -14.39 5.71 -14.28
N ILE A 210 -15.62 5.39 -14.68
CA ILE A 210 -16.46 4.38 -14.03
C ILE A 210 -16.89 3.37 -15.10
N LYS A 211 -16.50 2.11 -14.95
CA LYS A 211 -16.98 1.00 -15.80
C LYS A 211 -18.42 0.67 -15.44
N THR A 212 -19.26 0.55 -16.45
CA THR A 212 -20.66 0.09 -16.34
C THR A 212 -20.93 -0.98 -17.38
N ASP A 213 -22.04 -1.69 -17.24
CA ASP A 213 -22.51 -2.67 -18.24
C ASP A 213 -22.74 -2.07 -19.64
N LYS A 214 -22.85 -0.75 -19.74
CA LYS A 214 -23.08 0.02 -20.98
C LYS A 214 -21.80 0.68 -21.52
N GLY A 215 -20.64 0.48 -20.88
CA GLY A 215 -19.36 1.09 -21.27
C GLY A 215 -18.73 1.92 -20.15
N ILE A 216 -17.76 2.75 -20.53
CA ILE A 216 -17.04 3.62 -19.59
C ILE A 216 -17.75 4.97 -19.52
N LEU A 217 -18.17 5.38 -18.33
CA LEU A 217 -18.59 6.73 -18.02
C LEU A 217 -17.39 7.52 -17.50
N VAL A 218 -17.20 8.73 -18.02
CA VAL A 218 -16.19 9.66 -17.51
C VAL A 218 -16.90 10.74 -16.71
N GLN A 219 -16.58 10.87 -15.44
CA GLN A 219 -17.08 11.94 -14.61
C GLN A 219 -16.32 13.23 -15.00
N THR A 220 -16.93 14.04 -15.87
CA THR A 220 -16.43 15.39 -16.12
C THR A 220 -16.58 16.21 -14.85
N SER A 221 -15.51 16.89 -14.40
CA SER A 221 -15.60 17.79 -13.27
C SER A 221 -16.63 18.87 -13.58
N LEU A 222 -17.55 19.14 -12.63
CA LEU A 222 -18.53 20.25 -12.74
C LEU A 222 -17.86 21.64 -12.74
N PHE A 223 -16.56 21.70 -12.49
CA PHE A 223 -15.73 22.90 -12.54
C PHE A 223 -14.63 22.65 -13.58
N GLY A 224 -14.95 23.02 -14.81
CA GLY A 224 -13.96 23.06 -15.87
C GLY A 224 -12.80 24.00 -15.48
N VAL A 225 -11.59 23.45 -15.38
CA VAL A 225 -10.33 24.18 -15.51
C VAL A 225 -9.56 23.54 -16.63
#